data_84c341d2327110702284da2513beaf3e
#
_entry.id   84c341d2327110702284da2513beaf3e
#
_cell.length_a   1.000
_cell.length_b   1.000
_cell.length_c   1.000
_cell.angle_alpha   90.00
_cell.angle_beta   90.00
_cell.angle_gamma   90.00
#
_symmetry.space_group_name_H-M   'P 1'
#
loop_
_entity.id
_entity.type
_entity.pdbx_description
1 polymer ?
#
loop_
_entity_poly.entity_id
_entity_poly.type
_entity_poly.pdbx_seq_one_letter_code
_entity_poly.pdbx_strand_id
1 'polypeptide(L)'
;MTIADLSTLTAPVSPDSPSGVSLEYDARFVEMTRLAEGTREQQYGKTVIAAQPPDWRTIHQLAVEMASETRDLRLAVLLVESQTHLKGLDGLTESMTLLRDWVRDHWDDVHPQLDPEDNNDPFIRINALGRLCEPERLPSMIGRMTLVESLPHVVVTLNDVRRSRGELNASTSADSPTPMEVEAAFLALPVAELRHRYEACQQAENALRETVEFLDQHLGTGIWETKELSSCLSACSQLFKTHLRQRLSVSDAAVKDVSGDECEPAASHDTSNQWDSEDVDESIVSLSRIRVQSREEAAQVLDAATKYFELYEPSSPVPLLLRRARRMINQDFVDIIRELAPDALSQARNLAGQFDD
;
A
#
# COMPACT_ATOMS: atom_id res chain seq x y z
N MET A 1 29.02 9.17 -3.50
CA MET A 1 29.25 7.72 -3.59
C MET A 1 28.00 7.13 -4.22
N THR A 2 28.11 6.45 -5.35
CA THR A 2 26.98 5.83 -6.03
C THR A 2 26.52 4.64 -5.20
N ILE A 3 25.23 4.57 -4.89
CA ILE A 3 24.65 3.40 -4.19
C ILE A 3 24.69 2.24 -5.18
N ALA A 4 25.22 1.09 -4.76
CA ALA A 4 25.45 -0.05 -5.63
C ALA A 4 24.13 -0.56 -6.26
N ASP A 5 24.23 -0.99 -7.51
CA ASP A 5 23.16 -1.69 -8.21
C ASP A 5 23.09 -3.12 -7.67
N LEU A 6 21.95 -3.49 -7.11
CA LEU A 6 21.72 -4.81 -6.50
C LEU A 6 21.50 -5.91 -7.54
N SER A 7 21.27 -5.59 -8.81
CA SER A 7 20.99 -6.57 -9.87
C SER A 7 22.14 -7.57 -10.07
N THR A 8 23.37 -7.18 -9.77
CA THR A 8 24.55 -8.07 -9.85
C THR A 8 24.61 -9.11 -8.73
N LEU A 9 23.86 -8.90 -7.64
CA LEU A 9 23.86 -9.76 -6.46
C LEU A 9 22.87 -10.94 -6.55
N THR A 10 22.09 -11.04 -7.64
CA THR A 10 21.20 -12.18 -7.89
C THR A 10 21.96 -13.41 -8.39
N ALA A 11 23.12 -13.21 -9.04
CA ALA A 11 23.94 -14.31 -9.55
C ALA A 11 24.58 -15.12 -8.41
N PRO A 12 24.88 -16.42 -8.63
CA PRO A 12 25.65 -17.22 -7.69
C PRO A 12 27.02 -16.61 -7.38
N VAL A 13 27.49 -16.74 -6.13
CA VAL A 13 28.82 -16.27 -5.70
C VAL A 13 29.92 -17.02 -6.48
N SER A 14 29.79 -18.35 -6.58
CA SER A 14 30.65 -19.19 -7.39
C SER A 14 29.89 -20.43 -7.88
N PRO A 15 30.37 -21.14 -8.94
CA PRO A 15 29.73 -22.37 -9.40
C PRO A 15 29.73 -23.50 -8.36
N ASP A 16 30.79 -23.59 -7.55
CA ASP A 16 30.95 -24.64 -6.54
C ASP A 16 30.27 -24.33 -5.22
N SER A 17 29.98 -23.06 -4.93
CA SER A 17 29.29 -22.59 -3.74
C SER A 17 28.40 -21.40 -4.12
N PRO A 18 27.17 -21.65 -4.58
CA PRO A 18 26.30 -20.58 -5.10
C PRO A 18 25.99 -19.51 -4.06
N SER A 19 25.78 -19.88 -2.80
CA SER A 19 25.56 -18.95 -1.70
C SER A 19 26.83 -18.49 -0.98
N GLY A 20 28.01 -18.93 -1.45
CA GLY A 20 29.30 -18.52 -0.88
C GLY A 20 29.56 -19.09 0.53
N VAL A 21 30.37 -18.37 1.30
CA VAL A 21 30.77 -18.81 2.66
C VAL A 21 29.87 -18.19 3.74
N SER A 22 29.75 -18.89 4.87
CA SER A 22 29.08 -18.28 6.03
C SER A 22 29.97 -17.19 6.63
N LEU A 23 29.41 -15.99 6.77
CA LEU A 23 30.08 -14.84 7.40
C LEU A 23 29.52 -14.53 8.80
N GLU A 24 28.85 -15.46 9.43
CA GLU A 24 28.19 -15.26 10.74
C GLU A 24 29.13 -14.75 11.83
N TYR A 25 30.38 -15.21 11.83
CA TYR A 25 31.41 -14.81 12.80
C TYR A 25 32.37 -13.74 12.26
N ASP A 26 32.12 -13.20 11.07
CA ASP A 26 32.90 -12.07 10.52
C ASP A 26 32.64 -10.80 11.34
N ALA A 27 33.72 -10.08 11.64
CA ALA A 27 33.61 -8.85 12.42
C ALA A 27 32.73 -7.79 11.75
N ARG A 28 32.68 -7.77 10.39
CA ARG A 28 31.78 -6.88 9.61
C ARG A 28 30.32 -7.22 9.85
N PHE A 29 29.98 -8.53 9.94
CA PHE A 29 28.61 -8.98 10.18
C PHE A 29 28.14 -8.58 11.59
N VAL A 30 28.99 -8.79 12.58
CA VAL A 30 28.70 -8.42 13.98
C VAL A 30 28.52 -6.91 14.11
N GLU A 31 29.42 -6.12 13.50
CA GLU A 31 29.32 -4.64 13.53
C GLU A 31 28.06 -4.13 12.79
N MET A 32 27.76 -4.67 11.61
CA MET A 32 26.57 -4.33 10.86
C MET A 32 25.29 -4.60 11.65
N THR A 33 25.19 -5.76 12.30
CA THR A 33 24.03 -6.12 13.14
C THR A 33 23.92 -5.18 14.33
N ARG A 34 25.04 -4.84 14.98
CA ARG A 34 25.07 -3.87 16.08
C ARG A 34 24.59 -2.49 15.66
N LEU A 35 25.04 -2.01 14.50
CA LEU A 35 24.63 -0.71 13.94
C LEU A 35 23.13 -0.69 13.60
N ALA A 36 22.57 -1.82 13.15
CA ALA A 36 21.17 -1.94 12.79
C ALA A 36 20.20 -1.91 13.98
N GLU A 37 20.68 -2.23 15.19
CA GLU A 37 19.86 -2.06 16.40
C GLU A 37 19.80 -0.62 16.89
N GLY A 38 20.77 0.22 16.51
CA GLY A 38 20.93 1.57 17.04
C GLY A 38 21.21 1.56 18.55
N THR A 39 21.03 2.69 19.19
CA THR A 39 21.17 2.79 20.65
C THR A 39 19.88 3.38 21.21
N ARG A 40 19.26 2.66 22.16
CA ARG A 40 18.08 3.17 22.87
C ARG A 40 18.50 4.28 23.83
N GLU A 41 17.58 5.20 24.12
CA GLU A 41 17.76 6.19 25.17
C GLU A 41 18.07 5.48 26.50
N GLN A 42 19.12 5.94 27.15
CA GLN A 42 19.55 5.39 28.45
C GLN A 42 19.65 6.52 29.46
N GLN A 43 19.04 6.30 30.61
CA GLN A 43 19.12 7.24 31.73
C GLN A 43 20.00 6.69 32.84
N TYR A 44 21.09 7.39 33.12
CA TYR A 44 21.97 7.11 34.25
C TYR A 44 21.83 8.26 35.29
N GLY A 45 20.97 8.05 36.27
CA GLY A 45 20.68 9.09 37.27
C GLY A 45 20.02 10.33 36.63
N LYS A 46 20.76 11.46 36.60
CA LYS A 46 20.29 12.72 35.97
C LYS A 46 20.79 12.89 34.51
N THR A 47 21.64 12.03 34.04
CA THR A 47 22.19 12.08 32.69
C THR A 47 21.35 11.23 31.76
N VAL A 48 20.81 11.84 30.71
CA VAL A 48 20.07 11.15 29.64
C VAL A 48 21.01 11.05 28.44
N ILE A 49 21.30 9.83 27.99
CA ILE A 49 21.97 9.57 26.72
C ILE A 49 20.88 9.37 25.69
N ALA A 50 20.79 10.30 24.73
CA ALA A 50 19.77 10.25 23.69
C ALA A 50 19.89 8.99 22.81
N ALA A 51 18.75 8.49 22.35
CA ALA A 51 18.70 7.40 21.37
C ALA A 51 19.48 7.80 20.11
N GLN A 52 20.25 6.86 19.55
CA GLN A 52 20.90 7.03 18.25
C GLN A 52 20.25 6.08 17.24
N PRO A 53 19.73 6.62 16.13
CA PRO A 53 19.17 5.79 15.08
C PRO A 53 20.25 4.94 14.40
N PRO A 54 19.88 3.86 13.69
CA PRO A 54 20.78 3.06 12.89
C PRO A 54 21.54 3.91 11.85
N ASP A 55 22.83 3.63 11.65
CA ASP A 55 23.61 4.23 10.55
C ASP A 55 23.38 3.43 9.25
N TRP A 56 22.25 3.71 8.61
CA TRP A 56 21.83 3.00 7.40
C TRP A 56 22.83 3.07 6.25
N ARG A 57 23.63 4.12 6.18
CA ARG A 57 24.65 4.27 5.12
C ARG A 57 25.80 3.29 5.34
N THR A 58 26.33 3.20 6.56
CA THR A 58 27.39 2.25 6.90
C THR A 58 26.88 0.81 6.82
N ILE A 59 25.65 0.55 7.32
CA ILE A 59 24.99 -0.76 7.21
C ILE A 59 24.89 -1.19 5.73
N HIS A 60 24.41 -0.31 4.87
CA HIS A 60 24.29 -0.60 3.44
C HIS A 60 25.63 -0.92 2.77
N GLN A 61 26.69 -0.15 3.08
CA GLN A 61 28.02 -0.39 2.54
C GLN A 61 28.57 -1.76 2.93
N LEU A 62 28.50 -2.11 4.22
CA LEU A 62 28.91 -3.41 4.73
C LEU A 62 28.09 -4.55 4.13
N ALA A 63 26.77 -4.35 4.03
CA ALA A 63 25.87 -5.35 3.48
C ALA A 63 26.15 -5.64 2.01
N VAL A 64 26.40 -4.63 1.17
CA VAL A 64 26.76 -4.79 -0.25
C VAL A 64 28.12 -5.45 -0.41
N GLU A 65 29.11 -5.05 0.41
CA GLU A 65 30.45 -5.67 0.40
C GLU A 65 30.33 -7.16 0.69
N MET A 66 29.65 -7.53 1.78
CA MET A 66 29.48 -8.91 2.20
C MET A 66 28.62 -9.71 1.22
N ALA A 67 27.63 -9.09 0.58
CA ALA A 67 26.80 -9.72 -0.42
C ALA A 67 27.59 -10.15 -1.69
N SER A 68 28.79 -9.64 -1.92
CA SER A 68 29.70 -10.15 -2.95
C SER A 68 30.32 -11.49 -2.59
N GLU A 69 30.34 -11.86 -1.31
CA GLU A 69 31.00 -13.03 -0.75
C GLU A 69 30.01 -14.12 -0.29
N THR A 70 28.74 -13.72 0.02
CA THR A 70 27.74 -14.62 0.63
C THR A 70 26.32 -14.27 0.19
N ARG A 71 25.42 -15.27 0.24
CA ARG A 71 23.96 -15.12 0.21
C ARG A 71 23.43 -15.51 1.57
N ASP A 72 23.07 -14.51 2.38
CA ASP A 72 22.57 -14.69 3.73
C ASP A 72 21.27 -13.88 3.91
N LEU A 73 20.18 -14.54 4.34
CA LEU A 73 18.87 -13.89 4.49
C LEU A 73 18.88 -12.75 5.50
N ARG A 74 19.72 -12.84 6.54
CA ARG A 74 19.90 -11.75 7.52
C ARG A 74 20.50 -10.51 6.86
N LEU A 75 21.40 -10.72 5.91
CA LEU A 75 22.01 -9.67 5.11
C LEU A 75 21.00 -9.06 4.13
N ALA A 76 20.20 -9.91 3.47
CA ALA A 76 19.13 -9.47 2.58
C ALA A 76 18.11 -8.58 3.30
N VAL A 77 17.72 -8.95 4.52
CA VAL A 77 16.84 -8.16 5.39
C VAL A 77 17.41 -6.76 5.67
N LEU A 78 18.70 -6.68 6.03
CA LEU A 78 19.37 -5.40 6.27
C LEU A 78 19.56 -4.57 4.98
N LEU A 79 19.70 -5.22 3.83
CA LEU A 79 19.66 -4.54 2.53
C LEU A 79 18.29 -3.94 2.26
N VAL A 80 17.20 -4.65 2.54
CA VAL A 80 15.84 -4.11 2.40
C VAL A 80 15.63 -2.89 3.29
N GLU A 81 15.97 -2.97 4.57
CA GLU A 81 15.83 -1.85 5.51
C GLU A 81 16.68 -0.65 5.06
N SER A 82 17.97 -0.87 4.76
CA SER A 82 18.89 0.22 4.40
C SER A 82 18.56 0.87 3.07
N GLN A 83 18.22 0.09 2.04
CA GLN A 83 17.81 0.62 0.73
C GLN A 83 16.50 1.41 0.82
N THR A 84 15.51 0.90 1.57
CA THR A 84 14.26 1.63 1.81
C THR A 84 14.54 2.98 2.46
N HIS A 85 15.44 3.04 3.44
CA HIS A 85 15.80 4.29 4.10
C HIS A 85 16.54 5.25 3.16
N LEU A 86 17.47 4.75 2.33
CA LEU A 86 18.36 5.56 1.50
C LEU A 86 17.74 5.99 0.17
N LYS A 87 16.95 5.14 -0.48
CA LYS A 87 16.35 5.37 -1.81
C LYS A 87 14.82 5.41 -1.80
N GLY A 88 14.18 5.24 -0.65
CA GLY A 88 12.72 5.22 -0.56
C GLY A 88 12.10 4.05 -1.33
N LEU A 89 11.06 4.34 -2.11
CA LEU A 89 10.27 3.34 -2.80
C LEU A 89 11.08 2.52 -3.82
N ASP A 90 11.97 3.15 -4.57
CA ASP A 90 12.80 2.45 -5.55
C ASP A 90 13.76 1.47 -4.86
N GLY A 91 14.37 1.90 -3.75
CA GLY A 91 15.22 1.03 -2.94
C GLY A 91 14.47 -0.14 -2.31
N LEU A 92 13.24 0.08 -1.85
CA LEU A 92 12.35 -0.97 -1.36
C LEU A 92 12.08 -1.99 -2.46
N THR A 93 11.73 -1.54 -3.65
CA THR A 93 11.39 -2.41 -4.78
C THR A 93 12.58 -3.26 -5.24
N GLU A 94 13.75 -2.62 -5.44
CA GLU A 94 14.99 -3.31 -5.82
C GLU A 94 15.39 -4.39 -4.81
N SER A 95 15.36 -4.04 -3.52
CA SER A 95 15.82 -4.95 -2.45
C SER A 95 14.80 -6.04 -2.11
N MET A 96 13.50 -5.79 -2.21
CA MET A 96 12.48 -6.84 -2.06
C MET A 96 12.54 -7.84 -3.22
N THR A 97 12.84 -7.38 -4.42
CA THR A 97 13.09 -8.25 -5.58
C THR A 97 14.31 -9.15 -5.35
N LEU A 98 15.42 -8.58 -4.87
CA LEU A 98 16.62 -9.33 -4.51
C LEU A 98 16.33 -10.38 -3.43
N LEU A 99 15.61 -10.03 -2.38
CA LEU A 99 15.22 -10.95 -1.31
C LEU A 99 14.42 -12.14 -1.86
N ARG A 100 13.41 -11.87 -2.71
CA ARG A 100 12.62 -12.90 -3.40
C ARG A 100 13.52 -13.84 -4.19
N ASP A 101 14.45 -13.29 -4.98
CA ASP A 101 15.35 -14.09 -5.82
C ASP A 101 16.28 -14.97 -4.98
N TRP A 102 16.82 -14.42 -3.87
CA TRP A 102 17.63 -15.22 -2.97
C TRP A 102 16.82 -16.34 -2.28
N VAL A 103 15.60 -16.07 -1.86
CA VAL A 103 14.73 -17.11 -1.28
C VAL A 103 14.37 -18.17 -2.33
N ARG A 104 14.03 -17.78 -3.55
CA ARG A 104 13.57 -18.71 -4.58
C ARG A 104 14.73 -19.54 -5.18
N ASP A 105 15.85 -18.87 -5.51
CA ASP A 105 16.90 -19.44 -6.33
C ASP A 105 18.02 -20.08 -5.50
N HIS A 106 18.13 -19.71 -4.22
CA HIS A 106 19.18 -20.18 -3.31
C HIS A 106 18.64 -20.88 -2.04
N TRP A 107 17.35 -21.25 -2.01
CA TRP A 107 16.76 -21.82 -0.78
C TRP A 107 17.52 -23.01 -0.21
N ASP A 108 18.08 -23.86 -1.06
CA ASP A 108 18.76 -25.07 -0.61
C ASP A 108 20.11 -24.80 0.09
N ASP A 109 20.81 -23.71 -0.32
CA ASP A 109 22.16 -23.39 0.13
C ASP A 109 22.35 -22.00 0.74
N VAL A 110 21.27 -21.17 0.80
CA VAL A 110 21.30 -19.84 1.40
C VAL A 110 21.58 -19.90 2.91
N HIS A 111 22.36 -18.93 3.41
CA HIS A 111 22.61 -18.81 4.85
C HIS A 111 21.47 -18.08 5.58
N PRO A 112 21.21 -18.44 6.86
CA PRO A 112 21.80 -19.53 7.63
C PRO A 112 21.49 -20.88 7.01
N GLN A 113 22.49 -21.76 6.94
CA GLN A 113 22.24 -23.12 6.47
C GLN A 113 21.41 -23.90 7.48
N LEU A 114 20.57 -24.80 6.97
CA LEU A 114 19.76 -25.68 7.81
C LEU A 114 20.62 -26.80 8.38
N ASP A 115 20.36 -27.18 9.62
CA ASP A 115 21.08 -28.27 10.29
C ASP A 115 20.42 -29.62 10.02
N PRO A 116 21.09 -30.57 9.35
CA PRO A 116 20.56 -31.90 9.12
C PRO A 116 20.31 -32.69 10.42
N GLU A 117 21.05 -32.38 11.50
CA GLU A 117 20.86 -33.02 12.80
C GLU A 117 19.59 -32.54 13.51
N ASP A 118 19.13 -31.34 13.20
CA ASP A 118 17.85 -30.77 13.64
C ASP A 118 16.73 -30.88 12.56
N ASN A 119 16.79 -31.94 11.76
CA ASN A 119 15.79 -32.24 10.75
C ASN A 119 15.55 -31.11 9.74
N ASN A 120 16.56 -30.29 9.46
CA ASN A 120 16.54 -29.12 8.60
C ASN A 120 15.46 -28.10 9.01
N ASP A 121 15.32 -27.82 10.30
CA ASP A 121 14.34 -26.88 10.80
C ASP A 121 14.54 -25.48 10.18
N PRO A 122 13.56 -24.94 9.43
CA PRO A 122 13.66 -23.64 8.76
C PRO A 122 13.50 -22.44 9.70
N PHE A 123 13.27 -22.63 10.98
CA PHE A 123 12.93 -21.56 11.94
C PHE A 123 13.97 -20.44 11.96
N ILE A 124 15.25 -20.77 11.84
CA ILE A 124 16.31 -19.76 11.82
C ILE A 124 16.19 -18.80 10.64
N ARG A 125 15.77 -19.31 9.46
CA ARG A 125 15.52 -18.50 8.25
C ARG A 125 14.26 -17.68 8.37
N ILE A 126 13.19 -18.29 8.89
CA ILE A 126 11.90 -17.61 9.12
C ILE A 126 12.05 -16.48 10.14
N ASN A 127 12.82 -16.71 11.22
CA ASN A 127 13.12 -15.67 12.20
C ASN A 127 13.91 -14.50 11.58
N ALA A 128 14.86 -14.79 10.69
CA ALA A 128 15.57 -13.73 9.97
C ALA A 128 14.64 -12.89 9.11
N LEU A 129 13.73 -13.51 8.36
CA LEU A 129 12.73 -12.84 7.54
C LEU A 129 11.66 -12.12 8.39
N GLY A 130 11.31 -12.68 9.56
CA GLY A 130 10.33 -12.13 10.49
C GLY A 130 10.65 -10.71 10.94
N ARG A 131 11.94 -10.37 11.03
CA ARG A 131 12.39 -9.00 11.33
C ARG A 131 11.78 -7.94 10.40
N LEU A 132 11.59 -8.21 9.11
CA LEU A 132 10.97 -7.29 8.17
C LEU A 132 9.52 -6.97 8.52
N CYS A 133 8.82 -7.90 9.16
CA CYS A 133 7.40 -7.78 9.47
C CYS A 133 7.13 -7.13 10.84
N GLU A 134 8.19 -6.88 11.63
CA GLU A 134 8.05 -6.17 12.90
C GLU A 134 7.47 -4.76 12.67
N PRO A 135 6.40 -4.35 13.40
CA PRO A 135 5.71 -3.08 13.17
C PRO A 135 6.62 -1.85 13.24
N GLU A 136 7.65 -1.90 14.08
CA GLU A 136 8.61 -0.81 14.30
C GLU A 136 9.70 -0.72 13.23
N ARG A 137 9.83 -1.75 12.38
CA ARG A 137 10.83 -1.88 11.32
C ARG A 137 10.30 -1.42 9.97
N LEU A 138 10.30 -2.32 8.98
CA LEU A 138 9.95 -1.99 7.61
C LEU A 138 8.53 -1.38 7.47
N PRO A 139 7.46 -1.88 8.15
CA PRO A 139 6.15 -1.23 8.10
C PRO A 139 6.18 0.23 8.57
N SER A 140 6.91 0.52 9.67
CA SER A 140 7.09 1.89 10.16
C SER A 140 7.92 2.76 9.19
N MET A 141 8.94 2.18 8.53
CA MET A 141 9.76 2.87 7.52
C MET A 141 8.91 3.23 6.30
N ILE A 142 8.10 2.30 5.78
CA ILE A 142 7.16 2.54 4.68
C ILE A 142 6.14 3.62 5.07
N GLY A 143 5.63 3.57 6.30
CA GLY A 143 4.70 4.58 6.83
C GLY A 143 5.26 6.00 6.81
N ARG A 144 6.57 6.16 7.02
CA ARG A 144 7.29 7.44 7.08
C ARG A 144 8.07 7.79 5.81
N MET A 145 8.15 6.86 4.87
CA MET A 145 8.82 7.06 3.59
C MET A 145 8.13 8.18 2.80
N THR A 146 8.94 9.04 2.17
CA THR A 146 8.42 10.08 1.26
C THR A 146 7.76 9.43 0.05
N LEU A 147 6.46 9.60 -0.07
CA LEU A 147 5.69 9.15 -1.24
C LEU A 147 5.64 10.22 -2.32
N VAL A 148 5.49 11.48 -1.91
CA VAL A 148 5.41 12.62 -2.82
C VAL A 148 6.14 13.79 -2.19
N GLU A 149 6.92 14.49 -3.00
CA GLU A 149 7.52 15.77 -2.66
C GLU A 149 7.02 16.82 -3.64
N SER A 150 6.39 17.87 -3.14
CA SER A 150 5.85 18.98 -3.92
C SER A 150 6.50 20.31 -3.52
N LEU A 151 6.65 21.20 -4.49
CA LEU A 151 7.14 22.55 -4.24
C LEU A 151 6.03 23.46 -3.68
N PRO A 152 6.30 24.31 -2.68
CA PRO A 152 7.55 24.50 -1.94
C PRO A 152 7.58 23.68 -0.63
N HIS A 153 8.26 22.55 -0.62
CA HIS A 153 8.61 21.75 0.57
C HIS A 153 7.49 20.95 1.26
N VAL A 154 6.39 20.63 0.57
CA VAL A 154 5.41 19.68 1.12
C VAL A 154 5.88 18.26 0.84
N VAL A 155 6.25 17.55 1.91
CA VAL A 155 6.60 16.12 1.88
C VAL A 155 5.38 15.34 2.38
N VAL A 156 4.90 14.41 1.58
CA VAL A 156 3.76 13.56 1.92
C VAL A 156 4.23 12.14 2.12
N THR A 157 3.91 11.58 3.28
CA THR A 157 4.15 10.18 3.65
C THR A 157 2.85 9.38 3.66
N LEU A 158 2.94 8.04 3.73
CA LEU A 158 1.75 7.19 3.89
C LEU A 158 1.03 7.52 5.22
N ASN A 159 1.77 7.81 6.28
CA ASN A 159 1.18 8.19 7.56
C ASN A 159 0.40 9.50 7.47
N ASP A 160 0.83 10.46 6.66
CA ASP A 160 0.09 11.71 6.47
C ASP A 160 -1.22 11.47 5.73
N VAL A 161 -1.21 10.60 4.70
CA VAL A 161 -2.42 10.16 4.02
C VAL A 161 -3.37 9.45 4.99
N ARG A 162 -2.87 8.54 5.84
CA ARG A 162 -3.69 7.85 6.84
C ARG A 162 -4.28 8.81 7.88
N ARG A 163 -3.51 9.82 8.32
CA ARG A 163 -4.02 10.88 9.22
C ARG A 163 -5.09 11.72 8.55
N SER A 164 -4.90 12.11 7.30
CA SER A 164 -5.89 12.89 6.54
C SER A 164 -7.22 12.17 6.38
N ARG A 165 -7.21 10.83 6.42
CA ARG A 165 -8.40 9.97 6.39
C ARG A 165 -8.95 9.61 7.77
N GLY A 166 -8.30 10.06 8.85
CA GLY A 166 -8.70 9.73 10.22
C GLY A 166 -8.37 8.30 10.67
N GLU A 167 -7.53 7.59 9.92
CA GLU A 167 -7.08 6.23 10.26
C GLU A 167 -6.00 6.22 11.35
N LEU A 168 -5.28 7.32 11.51
CA LEU A 168 -4.30 7.55 12.57
C LEU A 168 -4.65 8.82 13.36
N ASN A 169 -4.25 8.83 14.63
CA ASN A 169 -4.40 10.00 15.47
C ASN A 169 -3.72 11.22 14.84
N ALA A 170 -4.33 12.40 15.04
CA ALA A 170 -3.77 13.65 14.58
C ALA A 170 -2.34 13.83 15.12
N SER A 171 -1.42 14.24 14.26
CA SER A 171 -0.09 14.61 14.70
C SER A 171 -0.15 15.88 15.56
N THR A 172 0.61 15.90 16.65
CA THR A 172 0.84 17.12 17.43
C THR A 172 1.92 18.01 16.78
N SER A 173 2.54 17.57 15.69
CA SER A 173 3.56 18.31 14.95
C SER A 173 2.88 19.36 14.07
N ALA A 174 3.34 20.61 14.18
CA ALA A 174 2.87 21.74 13.38
C ALA A 174 3.20 21.59 11.88
N ASP A 175 4.13 20.69 11.53
CA ASP A 175 4.64 20.50 10.17
C ASP A 175 3.90 19.39 9.39
N SER A 176 2.85 18.79 9.95
CA SER A 176 2.08 17.75 9.22
C SER A 176 1.19 18.40 8.16
N PRO A 177 1.24 17.91 6.90
CA PRO A 177 0.45 18.47 5.82
C PRO A 177 -1.06 18.30 6.08
N THR A 178 -1.83 19.31 5.71
CA THR A 178 -3.29 19.26 5.74
C THR A 178 -3.84 18.31 4.66
N PRO A 179 -5.08 17.81 4.79
CA PRO A 179 -5.69 16.97 3.75
C PRO A 179 -5.68 17.62 2.35
N MET A 180 -5.85 18.95 2.29
CA MET A 180 -5.82 19.71 1.03
C MET A 180 -4.41 19.78 0.43
N GLU A 181 -3.37 19.93 1.26
CA GLU A 181 -1.97 19.90 0.81
C GLU A 181 -1.55 18.53 0.33
N VAL A 182 -2.02 17.45 0.99
CA VAL A 182 -1.82 16.07 0.54
C VAL A 182 -2.39 15.87 -0.85
N GLU A 183 -3.64 16.27 -1.08
CA GLU A 183 -4.32 16.13 -2.38
C GLU A 183 -3.64 16.98 -3.45
N ALA A 184 -3.27 18.22 -3.13
CA ALA A 184 -2.55 19.11 -4.03
C ALA A 184 -1.18 18.55 -4.43
N ALA A 185 -0.45 17.90 -3.52
CA ALA A 185 0.83 17.28 -3.80
C ALA A 185 0.70 16.14 -4.82
N PHE A 186 -0.32 15.27 -4.69
CA PHE A 186 -0.59 14.21 -5.67
C PHE A 186 -1.04 14.76 -7.02
N LEU A 187 -1.81 15.85 -7.03
CA LEU A 187 -2.22 16.52 -8.28
C LEU A 187 -1.05 17.18 -9.00
N ALA A 188 -0.05 17.66 -8.30
CA ALA A 188 1.14 18.29 -8.88
C ALA A 188 2.11 17.28 -9.53
N LEU A 189 2.06 15.98 -9.14
CA LEU A 189 2.93 14.96 -9.71
C LEU A 189 2.64 14.73 -11.20
N PRO A 190 3.67 14.62 -12.05
CA PRO A 190 3.50 14.16 -13.44
C PRO A 190 2.87 12.76 -13.50
N VAL A 191 2.03 12.52 -14.51
CA VAL A 191 1.39 11.20 -14.70
C VAL A 191 2.42 10.08 -14.88
N ALA A 192 3.54 10.35 -15.55
CA ALA A 192 4.63 9.40 -15.70
C ALA A 192 5.23 8.98 -14.34
N GLU A 193 5.42 9.93 -13.44
CA GLU A 193 5.93 9.69 -12.10
C GLU A 193 4.91 8.92 -11.24
N LEU A 194 3.62 9.27 -11.30
CA LEU A 194 2.56 8.51 -10.65
C LEU A 194 2.53 7.05 -11.11
N ARG A 195 2.71 6.83 -12.41
CA ARG A 195 2.78 5.48 -13.00
C ARG A 195 3.99 4.72 -12.50
N HIS A 196 5.17 5.33 -12.55
CA HIS A 196 6.41 4.72 -12.06
C HIS A 196 6.28 4.29 -10.59
N ARG A 197 5.77 5.16 -9.72
CA ARG A 197 5.57 4.85 -8.29
C ARG A 197 4.52 3.77 -8.07
N TYR A 198 3.45 3.75 -8.86
CA TYR A 198 2.47 2.68 -8.82
C TYR A 198 3.09 1.34 -9.21
N GLU A 199 3.86 1.29 -10.31
CA GLU A 199 4.55 0.09 -10.79
C GLU A 199 5.58 -0.40 -9.76
N ALA A 200 6.34 0.49 -9.15
CA ALA A 200 7.28 0.16 -8.09
C ALA A 200 6.57 -0.44 -6.86
N CYS A 201 5.46 0.14 -6.40
CA CYS A 201 4.66 -0.45 -5.31
C CYS A 201 4.16 -1.86 -5.67
N GLN A 202 3.66 -2.04 -6.89
CA GLN A 202 3.19 -3.36 -7.35
C GLN A 202 4.31 -4.40 -7.41
N GLN A 203 5.49 -4.01 -7.87
CA GLN A 203 6.66 -4.90 -7.91
C GLN A 203 7.07 -5.33 -6.50
N ALA A 204 7.14 -4.41 -5.54
CA ALA A 204 7.45 -4.74 -4.15
C ALA A 204 6.38 -5.66 -3.52
N GLU A 205 5.09 -5.38 -3.76
CA GLU A 205 3.97 -6.20 -3.31
C GLU A 205 4.01 -7.61 -3.93
N ASN A 206 4.30 -7.71 -5.23
CA ASN A 206 4.46 -9.00 -5.91
C ASN A 206 5.67 -9.78 -5.40
N ALA A 207 6.81 -9.12 -5.16
CA ALA A 207 7.99 -9.77 -4.60
C ALA A 207 7.71 -10.38 -3.22
N LEU A 208 7.00 -9.64 -2.35
CA LEU A 208 6.57 -10.18 -1.06
C LEU A 208 5.64 -11.39 -1.23
N ARG A 209 4.62 -11.26 -2.08
CA ARG A 209 3.65 -12.34 -2.34
C ARG A 209 4.31 -13.60 -2.87
N GLU A 210 5.21 -13.47 -3.87
CA GLU A 210 5.94 -14.59 -4.44
C GLU A 210 6.85 -15.27 -3.42
N THR A 211 7.48 -14.49 -2.52
CA THR A 211 8.27 -15.03 -1.41
C THR A 211 7.41 -15.83 -0.44
N VAL A 212 6.23 -15.31 -0.05
CA VAL A 212 5.28 -16.01 0.83
C VAL A 212 4.78 -17.30 0.15
N GLU A 213 4.37 -17.23 -1.11
CA GLU A 213 3.91 -18.40 -1.87
C GLU A 213 4.98 -19.50 -1.95
N PHE A 214 6.24 -19.12 -2.17
CA PHE A 214 7.35 -20.07 -2.17
C PHE A 214 7.53 -20.72 -0.80
N LEU A 215 7.53 -19.95 0.29
CA LEU A 215 7.67 -20.47 1.63
C LEU A 215 6.50 -21.37 2.04
N ASP A 216 5.26 -20.97 1.70
CA ASP A 216 4.05 -21.76 1.97
C ASP A 216 4.08 -23.12 1.26
N GLN A 217 4.61 -23.17 0.03
CA GLN A 217 4.75 -24.42 -0.72
C GLN A 217 5.81 -25.37 -0.14
N HIS A 218 6.90 -24.82 0.41
CA HIS A 218 8.03 -25.62 0.89
C HIS A 218 7.95 -25.97 2.38
N LEU A 219 7.33 -25.13 3.19
CA LEU A 219 7.36 -25.23 4.64
C LEU A 219 5.98 -25.39 5.28
N GLY A 220 4.93 -25.10 4.54
CA GLY A 220 3.55 -25.09 5.03
C GLY A 220 2.99 -23.68 5.18
N THR A 221 1.66 -23.58 5.06
CA THR A 221 0.95 -22.31 4.98
C THR A 221 1.00 -21.51 6.29
N GLY A 222 1.27 -20.22 6.17
CA GLY A 222 1.19 -19.27 7.29
C GLY A 222 2.41 -19.29 8.23
N ILE A 223 3.52 -19.86 7.78
CA ILE A 223 4.74 -19.94 8.60
C ILE A 223 5.43 -18.59 8.80
N TRP A 224 5.26 -17.69 7.82
CA TRP A 224 5.77 -16.31 7.87
C TRP A 224 4.59 -15.32 7.88
N GLU A 225 4.38 -14.65 9.01
CA GLU A 225 3.31 -13.70 9.17
C GLU A 225 3.69 -12.32 8.58
N THR A 226 3.10 -11.97 7.45
CA THR A 226 3.43 -10.74 6.68
C THR A 226 2.30 -9.72 6.64
N LYS A 227 1.23 -9.91 7.43
CA LYS A 227 -0.01 -9.13 7.36
C LYS A 227 0.20 -7.62 7.45
N GLU A 228 1.02 -7.17 8.40
CA GLU A 228 1.32 -5.75 8.60
C GLU A 228 2.04 -5.15 7.38
N LEU A 229 3.09 -5.84 6.92
CA LEU A 229 3.88 -5.42 5.77
C LEU A 229 3.05 -5.42 4.48
N SER A 230 2.29 -6.48 4.23
CA SER A 230 1.37 -6.58 3.09
C SER A 230 0.35 -5.44 3.09
N SER A 231 -0.22 -5.11 4.25
CA SER A 231 -1.17 -4.01 4.41
C SER A 231 -0.54 -2.65 4.06
N CYS A 232 0.71 -2.40 4.46
CA CYS A 232 1.41 -1.16 4.13
C CYS A 232 1.70 -1.04 2.63
N LEU A 233 2.19 -2.11 2.00
CA LEU A 233 2.47 -2.13 0.55
C LEU A 233 1.20 -1.97 -0.27
N SER A 234 0.14 -2.69 0.07
CA SER A 234 -1.16 -2.60 -0.59
C SER A 234 -1.78 -1.20 -0.45
N ALA A 235 -1.64 -0.56 0.72
CA ALA A 235 -2.10 0.81 0.91
C ALA A 235 -1.36 1.81 -0.02
N CYS A 236 -0.03 1.67 -0.17
CA CYS A 236 0.76 2.48 -1.11
C CYS A 236 0.31 2.25 -2.56
N SER A 237 0.20 0.98 -2.98
CA SER A 237 -0.22 0.59 -4.32
C SER A 237 -1.61 1.15 -4.66
N GLN A 238 -2.59 0.99 -3.77
CA GLN A 238 -3.95 1.51 -3.95
C GLN A 238 -4.00 3.04 -4.00
N LEU A 239 -3.18 3.72 -3.20
CA LEU A 239 -3.09 5.17 -3.20
C LEU A 239 -2.67 5.70 -4.57
N PHE A 240 -1.54 5.23 -5.11
CA PHE A 240 -1.07 5.65 -6.43
C PHE A 240 -2.01 5.22 -7.56
N LYS A 241 -2.61 4.03 -7.48
CA LYS A 241 -3.62 3.55 -8.43
C LYS A 241 -4.82 4.48 -8.51
N THR A 242 -5.30 4.96 -7.37
CA THR A 242 -6.46 5.86 -7.29
C THR A 242 -6.17 7.19 -7.98
N HIS A 243 -5.05 7.84 -7.63
CA HIS A 243 -4.66 9.11 -8.24
C HIS A 243 -4.33 8.97 -9.74
N LEU A 244 -3.68 7.87 -10.14
CA LEU A 244 -3.41 7.59 -11.55
C LEU A 244 -4.71 7.44 -12.36
N ARG A 245 -5.70 6.71 -11.85
CA ARG A 245 -7.01 6.57 -12.50
C ARG A 245 -7.74 7.89 -12.63
N GLN A 246 -7.76 8.72 -11.59
CA GLN A 246 -8.36 10.05 -11.62
C GLN A 246 -7.74 10.93 -12.71
N ARG A 247 -6.40 10.93 -12.81
CA ARG A 247 -5.67 11.73 -13.81
C ARG A 247 -5.93 11.26 -15.24
N LEU A 248 -5.99 9.96 -15.49
CA LEU A 248 -6.27 9.40 -16.81
C LEU A 248 -7.72 9.67 -17.24
N SER A 249 -8.69 9.58 -16.34
CA SER A 249 -10.09 9.87 -16.65
C SER A 249 -10.34 11.34 -17.02
N VAL A 250 -9.60 12.27 -16.41
CA VAL A 250 -9.67 13.70 -16.75
C VAL A 250 -9.04 13.97 -18.12
N SER A 251 -7.94 13.25 -18.46
CA SER A 251 -7.31 13.38 -19.78
C SER A 251 -8.22 12.89 -20.93
N ASP A 252 -8.92 11.77 -20.72
CA ASP A 252 -9.84 11.22 -21.73
C ASP A 252 -11.09 12.09 -21.92
N ALA A 253 -11.55 12.77 -20.87
CA ALA A 253 -12.65 13.72 -20.97
C ALA A 253 -12.25 14.99 -21.76
N ALA A 254 -11.02 15.49 -21.54
CA ALA A 254 -10.51 16.67 -22.25
C ALA A 254 -10.26 16.42 -23.74
N VAL A 255 -9.93 15.19 -24.15
CA VAL A 255 -9.73 14.82 -25.56
C VAL A 255 -11.07 14.70 -26.29
N LYS A 256 -12.16 14.34 -25.61
CA LYS A 256 -13.50 14.25 -26.22
C LYS A 256 -14.16 15.63 -26.48
N ASP A 257 -13.81 16.64 -25.69
CA ASP A 257 -14.34 18.01 -25.90
C ASP A 257 -13.68 18.75 -27.07
N VAL A 258 -12.52 18.30 -27.56
CA VAL A 258 -11.82 18.95 -28.69
C VAL A 258 -12.20 18.35 -30.05
N SER A 259 -12.90 17.20 -30.08
CA SER A 259 -13.30 16.53 -31.35
C SER A 259 -14.77 16.67 -31.72
N GLY A 260 -15.47 17.64 -31.17
CA GLY A 260 -16.89 17.86 -31.36
C GLY A 260 -17.25 19.08 -32.24
N ASP A 261 -16.62 19.26 -33.41
CA ASP A 261 -17.16 20.13 -34.44
C ASP A 261 -16.65 19.68 -35.81
N GLU A 262 -17.46 18.89 -36.51
CA GLU A 262 -17.64 18.90 -37.96
C GLU A 262 -18.69 17.87 -38.41
N CYS A 263 -19.83 18.43 -38.87
CA CYS A 263 -20.78 18.00 -39.90
C CYS A 263 -21.03 16.50 -40.18
N GLU A 264 -22.30 16.13 -39.99
CA GLU A 264 -22.98 15.10 -40.79
C GLU A 264 -22.93 15.37 -42.32
N PRO A 265 -23.01 14.30 -43.18
CA PRO A 265 -24.35 13.92 -43.62
C PRO A 265 -24.61 12.41 -43.82
N ALA A 266 -25.85 12.10 -43.54
CA ALA A 266 -26.81 11.09 -44.02
C ALA A 266 -26.40 9.85 -44.84
N ALA A 267 -26.97 8.72 -44.36
CA ALA A 267 -27.71 7.64 -45.06
C ALA A 267 -26.93 6.56 -45.84
N SER A 268 -27.02 5.31 -45.42
CA SER A 268 -27.93 4.28 -45.99
C SER A 268 -27.55 2.87 -45.49
N HIS A 269 -28.59 2.14 -45.07
CA HIS A 269 -28.86 0.69 -45.20
C HIS A 269 -27.73 -0.28 -45.63
N ASP A 270 -27.48 -1.40 -44.99
CA ASP A 270 -28.28 -2.62 -45.01
C ASP A 270 -27.59 -3.81 -44.27
N THR A 271 -28.41 -4.62 -43.62
CA THR A 271 -28.47 -6.06 -43.42
C THR A 271 -27.27 -6.87 -42.92
N SER A 272 -27.56 -7.50 -41.76
CA SER A 272 -27.37 -8.93 -41.40
C SER A 272 -25.99 -9.56 -41.38
N ASN A 273 -25.56 -10.04 -40.23
CA ASN A 273 -25.54 -11.46 -39.95
C ASN A 273 -25.26 -11.80 -38.46
N GLN A 274 -26.11 -12.62 -37.98
CA GLN A 274 -26.12 -13.43 -36.79
C GLN A 274 -24.91 -14.35 -36.74
N TRP A 275 -24.24 -14.43 -35.61
CA TRP A 275 -23.68 -15.65 -35.04
C TRP A 275 -23.62 -15.56 -33.52
N ASP A 276 -24.29 -16.52 -32.90
CA ASP A 276 -24.33 -16.84 -31.49
C ASP A 276 -22.94 -17.21 -30.97
N SER A 277 -22.56 -16.71 -29.80
CA SER A 277 -21.79 -17.46 -28.81
C SER A 277 -21.95 -16.85 -27.43
N GLU A 278 -22.66 -17.57 -26.64
CA GLU A 278 -22.67 -17.79 -25.19
C GLU A 278 -22.12 -16.72 -24.25
N ASP A 279 -23.04 -16.29 -23.41
CA ASP A 279 -22.93 -15.53 -22.19
C ASP A 279 -21.76 -15.96 -21.31
N VAL A 280 -20.84 -15.06 -21.06
CA VAL A 280 -20.12 -14.97 -19.80
C VAL A 280 -20.38 -13.58 -19.23
N ASP A 281 -21.17 -13.57 -18.19
CA ASP A 281 -21.62 -12.42 -17.42
C ASP A 281 -20.41 -11.65 -16.83
N GLU A 282 -19.92 -10.65 -17.53
CA GLU A 282 -18.97 -9.66 -17.05
C GLU A 282 -19.69 -8.41 -16.54
N SER A 283 -20.59 -8.57 -15.58
CA SER A 283 -21.15 -7.44 -14.84
C SER A 283 -20.39 -7.16 -13.53
N ILE A 284 -19.07 -7.01 -13.60
CA ILE A 284 -18.34 -6.22 -12.59
C ILE A 284 -18.49 -4.76 -13.00
N VAL A 285 -19.62 -4.17 -12.67
CA VAL A 285 -19.85 -2.73 -12.75
C VAL A 285 -18.86 -2.08 -11.78
N SER A 286 -17.79 -1.52 -12.32
CA SER A 286 -16.83 -0.71 -11.59
C SER A 286 -17.56 0.42 -10.87
N LEU A 287 -17.66 0.37 -9.55
CA LEU A 287 -18.29 1.36 -8.67
C LEU A 287 -17.77 2.80 -8.88
N SER A 288 -16.63 2.96 -9.56
CA SER A 288 -16.03 4.25 -9.93
C SER A 288 -16.78 4.99 -11.05
N ARG A 289 -17.85 4.43 -11.64
CA ARG A 289 -18.65 5.05 -12.70
C ARG A 289 -20.02 5.57 -12.25
N ILE A 290 -20.44 5.32 -11.02
CA ILE A 290 -21.72 5.82 -10.53
C ILE A 290 -21.50 7.27 -10.05
N ARG A 291 -21.67 8.24 -10.97
CA ARG A 291 -21.82 9.65 -10.61
C ARG A 291 -23.28 9.91 -10.34
N VAL A 292 -23.62 10.10 -9.08
CA VAL A 292 -24.96 10.51 -8.65
C VAL A 292 -25.04 12.03 -8.74
N GLN A 293 -25.84 12.54 -9.68
CA GLN A 293 -25.97 13.98 -9.92
C GLN A 293 -27.35 14.53 -9.55
N SER A 294 -28.31 13.64 -9.24
CA SER A 294 -29.67 14.03 -8.85
C SER A 294 -30.17 13.20 -7.66
N ARG A 295 -31.21 13.71 -6.96
CA ARG A 295 -31.91 12.98 -5.88
C ARG A 295 -32.56 11.70 -6.39
N GLU A 296 -33.08 11.73 -7.64
CA GLU A 296 -33.66 10.58 -8.31
C GLU A 296 -32.64 9.48 -8.57
N GLU A 297 -31.45 9.85 -9.03
CA GLU A 297 -30.35 8.90 -9.21
C GLU A 297 -29.87 8.31 -7.88
N ALA A 298 -29.76 9.14 -6.84
CA ALA A 298 -29.44 8.66 -5.49
C ALA A 298 -30.47 7.62 -5.00
N ALA A 299 -31.75 7.87 -5.26
CA ALA A 299 -32.83 6.95 -4.92
C ALA A 299 -32.71 5.62 -5.68
N GLN A 300 -32.38 5.65 -6.98
CA GLN A 300 -32.18 4.43 -7.79
C GLN A 300 -31.00 3.60 -7.31
N VAL A 301 -29.88 4.24 -6.92
CA VAL A 301 -28.71 3.54 -6.36
C VAL A 301 -29.05 2.85 -5.07
N LEU A 302 -29.82 3.48 -4.17
CA LEU A 302 -30.29 2.87 -2.93
C LEU A 302 -31.24 1.68 -3.18
N ASP A 303 -32.11 1.81 -4.18
CA ASP A 303 -33.04 0.72 -4.58
C ASP A 303 -32.24 -0.47 -5.14
N ALA A 304 -31.20 -0.23 -5.95
CA ALA A 304 -30.32 -1.29 -6.48
C ALA A 304 -29.54 -2.00 -5.36
N ALA A 305 -28.97 -1.23 -4.44
CA ALA A 305 -28.28 -1.79 -3.27
C ALA A 305 -29.23 -2.61 -2.38
N THR A 306 -30.46 -2.13 -2.17
CA THR A 306 -31.47 -2.86 -1.39
C THR A 306 -31.76 -4.22 -2.01
N LYS A 307 -31.96 -4.28 -3.33
CA LYS A 307 -32.21 -5.55 -4.07
C LYS A 307 -31.04 -6.52 -3.95
N TYR A 308 -29.80 -6.01 -4.01
CA TYR A 308 -28.61 -6.86 -3.83
C TYR A 308 -28.65 -7.60 -2.49
N PHE A 309 -28.81 -6.85 -1.37
CA PHE A 309 -28.84 -7.44 -0.05
C PHE A 309 -30.03 -8.38 0.17
N GLU A 310 -31.20 -8.08 -0.41
CA GLU A 310 -32.36 -8.96 -0.33
C GLU A 310 -32.14 -10.31 -1.05
N LEU A 311 -31.37 -10.29 -2.15
CA LEU A 311 -31.12 -11.47 -2.97
C LEU A 311 -29.98 -12.32 -2.42
N TYR A 312 -28.88 -11.68 -2.00
CA TYR A 312 -27.65 -12.36 -1.64
C TYR A 312 -27.40 -12.47 -0.13
N GLU A 313 -28.01 -11.60 0.66
CA GLU A 313 -27.84 -11.55 2.13
C GLU A 313 -29.18 -11.38 2.86
N PRO A 314 -30.12 -12.33 2.76
CA PRO A 314 -31.50 -12.15 3.27
C PRO A 314 -31.60 -11.96 4.79
N SER A 315 -30.55 -12.32 5.54
CA SER A 315 -30.48 -12.14 7.00
C SER A 315 -29.86 -10.79 7.40
N SER A 316 -29.42 -9.97 6.44
CA SER A 316 -28.78 -8.68 6.73
C SER A 316 -29.80 -7.61 7.16
N PRO A 317 -29.52 -6.79 8.18
CA PRO A 317 -30.36 -5.64 8.53
C PRO A 317 -30.21 -4.47 7.56
N VAL A 318 -29.26 -4.49 6.65
CA VAL A 318 -28.92 -3.41 5.72
C VAL A 318 -30.11 -2.97 4.85
N PRO A 319 -30.94 -3.86 4.27
CA PRO A 319 -32.12 -3.46 3.49
C PRO A 319 -33.08 -2.53 4.24
N LEU A 320 -33.25 -2.75 5.54
CA LEU A 320 -34.13 -1.90 6.36
C LEU A 320 -33.58 -0.47 6.47
N LEU A 321 -32.27 -0.34 6.63
CA LEU A 321 -31.60 0.97 6.72
C LEU A 321 -31.60 1.69 5.37
N LEU A 322 -31.34 0.97 4.28
CA LEU A 322 -31.38 1.54 2.93
C LEU A 322 -32.78 2.02 2.54
N ARG A 323 -33.82 1.25 2.85
CA ARG A 323 -35.22 1.66 2.63
C ARG A 323 -35.58 2.89 3.46
N ARG A 324 -35.05 3.01 4.71
CA ARG A 324 -35.24 4.19 5.53
C ARG A 324 -34.54 5.40 4.91
N ALA A 325 -33.28 5.28 4.52
CA ALA A 325 -32.52 6.33 3.84
C ALA A 325 -33.23 6.79 2.55
N ARG A 326 -33.73 5.83 1.75
CA ARG A 326 -34.49 6.09 0.52
C ARG A 326 -35.72 6.98 0.74
N ARG A 327 -36.47 6.77 1.85
CA ARG A 327 -37.65 7.60 2.20
C ARG A 327 -37.24 9.01 2.59
N MET A 328 -36.10 9.19 3.25
CA MET A 328 -35.63 10.49 3.74
C MET A 328 -35.04 11.39 2.65
N ILE A 329 -34.67 10.86 1.46
CA ILE A 329 -34.07 11.64 0.36
C ILE A 329 -34.95 12.84 -0.05
N ASN A 330 -36.28 12.68 -0.02
CA ASN A 330 -37.24 13.70 -0.46
C ASN A 330 -37.89 14.46 0.69
N GLN A 331 -37.53 14.16 1.93
CA GLN A 331 -38.05 14.88 3.11
C GLN A 331 -37.24 16.14 3.37
N ASP A 332 -37.86 17.13 4.04
CA ASP A 332 -37.16 18.29 4.50
C ASP A 332 -36.38 17.99 5.79
N PHE A 333 -35.53 18.93 6.19
CA PHE A 333 -34.67 18.78 7.36
C PHE A 333 -35.46 18.56 8.67
N VAL A 334 -36.62 19.23 8.83
CA VAL A 334 -37.44 19.17 10.04
C VAL A 334 -38.12 17.81 10.14
N ASP A 335 -38.60 17.26 9.02
CA ASP A 335 -39.20 15.92 8.95
C ASP A 335 -38.18 14.83 9.22
N ILE A 336 -36.95 14.98 8.69
CA ILE A 336 -35.83 14.06 8.97
C ILE A 336 -35.50 14.06 10.47
N ILE A 337 -35.39 15.24 11.12
CA ILE A 337 -35.14 15.35 12.56
C ILE A 337 -36.29 14.73 13.36
N ARG A 338 -37.55 14.98 12.95
CA ARG A 338 -38.71 14.38 13.60
C ARG A 338 -38.71 12.85 13.56
N GLU A 339 -38.23 12.26 12.46
CA GLU A 339 -38.16 10.80 12.32
C GLU A 339 -36.94 10.18 13.04
N LEU A 340 -35.78 10.84 13.02
CA LEU A 340 -34.53 10.29 13.55
C LEU A 340 -34.30 10.57 15.01
N ALA A 341 -34.67 11.76 15.46
CA ALA A 341 -34.40 12.23 16.84
C ALA A 341 -35.50 13.19 17.30
N PRO A 342 -36.71 12.69 17.63
CA PRO A 342 -37.85 13.54 18.00
C PRO A 342 -37.54 14.44 19.20
N ASP A 343 -36.69 14.02 20.11
CA ASP A 343 -36.28 14.81 21.30
C ASP A 343 -35.37 16.00 20.93
N ALA A 344 -34.64 15.94 19.79
CA ALA A 344 -33.79 17.02 19.31
C ALA A 344 -34.57 18.15 18.62
N LEU A 345 -35.85 17.96 18.32
CA LEU A 345 -36.69 18.94 17.61
C LEU A 345 -36.82 20.25 18.39
N SER A 346 -36.89 20.20 19.71
CA SER A 346 -36.92 21.36 20.58
C SER A 346 -35.62 22.16 20.54
N GLN A 347 -34.50 21.49 20.44
CA GLN A 347 -33.18 22.11 20.34
C GLN A 347 -32.95 22.71 18.94
N ALA A 348 -33.36 22.02 17.90
CA ALA A 348 -33.30 22.52 16.52
C ALA A 348 -34.13 23.79 16.34
N ARG A 349 -35.35 23.87 16.92
CA ARG A 349 -36.18 25.06 16.91
C ARG A 349 -35.56 26.24 17.67
N ASN A 350 -34.85 25.98 18.75
CA ASN A 350 -34.16 27.02 19.52
C ASN A 350 -32.95 27.61 18.77
N LEU A 351 -32.32 26.83 17.90
CA LEU A 351 -31.15 27.25 17.13
C LEU A 351 -31.54 27.96 15.81
N ALA A 352 -32.57 27.51 15.15
CA ALA A 352 -32.93 27.94 13.77
C ALA A 352 -34.08 28.96 13.74
N GLY A 353 -34.70 29.30 14.89
CA GLY A 353 -35.90 30.14 14.95
C GLY A 353 -37.19 29.35 14.63
N GLN A 354 -38.35 30.02 14.67
CA GLN A 354 -39.61 29.39 14.29
C GLN A 354 -39.60 29.07 12.79
N PHE A 355 -39.74 27.81 12.45
CA PHE A 355 -40.05 27.38 11.08
C PHE A 355 -41.54 27.69 10.87
N ASP A 356 -41.90 28.50 9.88
CA ASP A 356 -43.27 28.70 9.45
C ASP A 356 -43.79 27.35 8.92
N ASP A 357 -45.01 26.98 9.37
CA ASP A 357 -45.71 25.74 8.99
C ASP A 357 -46.08 25.72 7.51
#